data_92895e4daa6dba3676be2529f1d9969a
#
_entry.id   92895e4daa6dba3676be2529f1d9969a
#
_cell.length_a   1.000
_cell.length_b   1.000
_cell.length_c   1.000
_cell.angle_alpha   90.00
_cell.angle_beta   90.00
_cell.angle_gamma   90.00
#
_symmetry.space_group_name_H-M   'P 1'
#
loop_
_entity.id
_entity.type
_entity.pdbx_description
1 polymer ?
#
loop_
_entity_poly.entity_id
_entity_poly.type
_entity_poly.pdbx_seq_one_letter_code
_entity_poly.pdbx_strand_id
1 'polypeptide(L)'
;TSGIDPNGTEALDIGASTGGFTQVLLENGAEKVLAVDVGHNQLVDFIREDERVITMEGQNLRELSVAQLEEASGGVPVTLVVVDLSFISLTLVAKKLFELAPTAPQIWLIKPQFEVGKHSLSATGVVSSHAERKRAVEQVLDEARSVGLYCKGLTESPIKGTNGNQEYLALMKPEKSEYGFEAQIVEKLFAHHK
;
A
#
# COMPACT_ATOMS: atom_id res chain seq x y z
N THR A 1 -11.68 9.65 -3.27
CA THR A 1 -11.54 9.49 -1.80
C THR A 1 -11.91 8.06 -1.44
N SER A 2 -11.06 7.39 -0.66
CA SER A 2 -11.24 5.98 -0.25
C SER A 2 -12.44 5.76 0.67
N GLY A 3 -12.99 6.82 1.27
CA GLY A 3 -13.97 6.73 2.35
C GLY A 3 -13.36 6.21 3.67
N ILE A 4 -12.04 6.16 3.77
CA ILE A 4 -11.32 5.86 5.00
C ILE A 4 -11.03 7.17 5.73
N ASP A 5 -11.35 7.21 7.00
CA ASP A 5 -11.01 8.29 7.91
C ASP A 5 -9.85 7.81 8.80
N PRO A 6 -8.67 8.43 8.71
CA PRO A 6 -7.54 8.08 9.58
C PRO A 6 -7.70 8.55 11.03
N ASN A 7 -8.68 9.39 11.33
CA ASN A 7 -8.85 9.98 12.66
C ASN A 7 -9.00 8.90 13.74
N GLY A 8 -8.20 8.98 14.78
CA GLY A 8 -8.20 8.04 15.90
C GLY A 8 -7.65 6.65 15.55
N THR A 9 -6.98 6.48 14.40
CA THR A 9 -6.41 5.18 14.01
C THR A 9 -5.01 4.96 14.58
N GLU A 10 -4.72 3.69 14.88
CA GLU A 10 -3.37 3.16 15.00
C GLU A 10 -2.95 2.69 13.60
N ALA A 11 -2.16 3.47 12.91
CA ALA A 11 -1.83 3.21 11.52
C ALA A 11 -0.47 2.53 11.37
N LEU A 12 -0.36 1.65 10.36
CA LEU A 12 0.89 1.00 9.95
C LEU A 12 1.24 1.49 8.54
N ASP A 13 2.35 2.19 8.40
CA ASP A 13 2.90 2.68 7.13
C ASP A 13 4.05 1.77 6.70
N ILE A 14 3.80 0.94 5.67
CA ILE A 14 4.77 -0.01 5.13
C ILE A 14 5.45 0.58 3.89
N GLY A 15 6.76 0.84 4.03
CA GLY A 15 7.55 1.56 3.04
C GLY A 15 7.48 3.07 3.27
N ALA A 16 7.62 3.48 4.53
CA ALA A 16 7.43 4.88 4.94
C ALA A 16 8.38 5.86 4.24
N SER A 17 9.58 5.42 3.86
CA SER A 17 10.58 6.25 3.15
C SER A 17 10.75 7.62 3.82
N THR A 18 10.55 8.72 3.09
CA THR A 18 10.62 10.08 3.63
C THR A 18 9.43 10.47 4.52
N GLY A 19 8.38 9.66 4.58
CA GLY A 19 7.21 9.86 5.43
C GLY A 19 5.99 10.44 4.72
N GLY A 20 5.89 10.28 3.40
CA GLY A 20 4.78 10.86 2.63
C GLY A 20 3.40 10.38 3.09
N PHE A 21 3.18 9.08 3.23
CA PHE A 21 1.92 8.56 3.77
C PHE A 21 1.80 8.83 5.28
N THR A 22 2.89 8.70 6.04
CA THR A 22 2.92 9.04 7.47
C THR A 22 2.41 10.46 7.70
N GLN A 23 2.88 11.46 6.94
CA GLN A 23 2.41 12.84 7.02
C GLN A 23 0.91 12.96 6.78
N VAL A 24 0.40 12.34 5.72
CA VAL A 24 -1.04 12.37 5.40
C VAL A 24 -1.87 11.75 6.53
N LEU A 25 -1.42 10.65 7.12
CA LEU A 25 -2.09 10.01 8.25
C LEU A 25 -2.15 10.93 9.46
N LEU A 26 -1.02 11.57 9.83
CA LEU A 26 -0.93 12.50 10.95
C LEU A 26 -1.80 13.76 10.76
N GLU A 27 -1.77 14.35 9.56
CA GLU A 27 -2.58 15.52 9.19
C GLU A 27 -4.10 15.22 9.23
N ASN A 28 -4.50 13.96 9.02
CA ASN A 28 -5.88 13.51 9.11
C ASN A 28 -6.23 12.84 10.44
N GLY A 29 -5.42 13.05 11.49
CA GLY A 29 -5.78 12.72 12.85
C GLY A 29 -5.48 11.30 13.29
N ALA A 30 -4.58 10.58 12.62
CA ALA A 30 -4.08 9.31 13.15
C ALA A 30 -3.50 9.51 14.56
N GLU A 31 -3.90 8.64 15.48
CA GLU A 31 -3.45 8.71 16.88
C GLU A 31 -2.00 8.25 17.02
N LYS A 32 -1.61 7.25 16.23
CA LYS A 32 -0.26 6.75 16.14
C LYS A 32 0.06 6.22 14.75
N VAL A 33 1.31 6.33 14.32
CA VAL A 33 1.80 5.74 13.07
C VAL A 33 3.07 4.95 13.32
N LEU A 34 3.02 3.64 13.05
CA LEU A 34 4.20 2.78 12.99
C LEU A 34 4.78 2.88 11.57
N ALA A 35 5.87 3.62 11.43
CA ALA A 35 6.53 3.88 10.15
C ALA A 35 7.63 2.85 9.90
N VAL A 36 7.34 1.87 9.04
CA VAL A 36 8.22 0.73 8.75
C VAL A 36 8.92 0.93 7.41
N ASP A 37 10.24 0.82 7.41
CA ASP A 37 11.05 0.85 6.18
C ASP A 37 12.28 -0.05 6.30
N VAL A 38 12.75 -0.60 5.17
CA VAL A 38 14.00 -1.36 5.11
C VAL A 38 15.23 -0.46 5.13
N GLY A 39 15.08 0.80 4.71
CA GLY A 39 16.12 1.81 4.75
C GLY A 39 16.39 2.34 6.17
N HIS A 40 17.39 3.20 6.27
CA HIS A 40 17.75 3.87 7.51
C HIS A 40 17.84 5.37 7.31
N ASN A 41 17.43 6.14 8.29
CA ASN A 41 17.49 7.61 8.30
C ASN A 41 16.82 8.26 7.09
N GLN A 42 15.69 7.71 6.63
CA GLN A 42 14.96 8.22 5.48
C GLN A 42 13.86 9.19 5.87
N LEU A 43 13.16 8.96 6.99
CA LEU A 43 12.12 9.86 7.48
C LEU A 43 12.68 11.27 7.68
N VAL A 44 11.96 12.26 7.17
CA VAL A 44 12.30 13.67 7.40
C VAL A 44 12.15 14.01 8.89
N ASP A 45 12.98 14.95 9.39
CA ASP A 45 13.12 15.21 10.82
C ASP A 45 11.79 15.57 11.48
N PHE A 46 10.97 16.44 10.88
CA PHE A 46 9.71 16.87 11.49
C PHE A 46 8.67 15.74 11.63
N ILE A 47 8.76 14.67 10.83
CA ILE A 47 7.94 13.46 10.98
C ILE A 47 8.55 12.53 12.01
N ARG A 48 9.86 12.34 11.97
CA ARG A 48 10.58 11.50 12.92
C ARG A 48 10.43 11.98 14.38
N GLU A 49 10.34 13.31 14.58
CA GLU A 49 10.22 13.94 15.88
C GLU A 49 8.78 14.07 16.39
N ASP A 50 7.76 13.74 15.56
CA ASP A 50 6.37 13.72 16.00
C ASP A 50 6.15 12.57 17.00
N GLU A 51 5.66 12.90 18.19
CA GLU A 51 5.46 11.94 19.30
C GLU A 51 4.50 10.79 18.96
N ARG A 52 3.69 10.97 17.92
CA ARG A 52 2.77 9.94 17.42
C ARG A 52 3.45 8.95 16.48
N VAL A 53 4.68 9.20 16.05
CA VAL A 53 5.40 8.36 15.10
C VAL A 53 6.34 7.40 15.82
N ILE A 54 6.16 6.11 15.56
CA ILE A 54 7.10 5.07 15.97
C ILE A 54 7.90 4.65 14.75
N THR A 55 9.17 5.04 14.74
CA THR A 55 10.09 4.73 13.65
C THR A 55 10.61 3.29 13.75
N MET A 56 10.33 2.48 12.73
CA MET A 56 10.77 1.09 12.60
C MET A 56 11.60 0.93 11.32
N GLU A 57 12.74 1.63 11.24
CA GLU A 57 13.68 1.55 10.12
C GLU A 57 14.59 0.31 10.21
N GLY A 58 15.16 -0.11 9.07
CA GLY A 58 15.97 -1.33 8.98
C GLY A 58 15.14 -2.62 9.08
N GLN A 59 13.83 -2.54 8.96
CA GLN A 59 12.93 -3.68 9.08
C GLN A 59 12.54 -4.24 7.71
N ASN A 60 12.90 -5.49 7.48
CA ASN A 60 12.41 -6.19 6.30
C ASN A 60 10.96 -6.66 6.56
N LEU A 61 10.02 -6.21 5.72
CA LEU A 61 8.61 -6.60 5.83
C LEU A 61 8.42 -8.12 5.93
N ARG A 62 9.22 -8.91 5.23
CA ARG A 62 9.09 -10.37 5.24
C ARG A 62 9.39 -10.98 6.61
N GLU A 63 10.20 -10.30 7.43
CA GLU A 63 10.64 -10.75 8.76
C GLU A 63 9.82 -10.09 9.88
N LEU A 64 9.09 -9.04 9.57
CA LEU A 64 8.24 -8.33 10.52
C LEU A 64 7.15 -9.26 11.05
N SER A 65 6.93 -9.26 12.36
CA SER A 65 5.93 -10.08 13.02
C SER A 65 4.86 -9.23 13.72
N VAL A 66 3.69 -9.82 13.97
CA VAL A 66 2.63 -9.19 14.76
C VAL A 66 3.13 -8.83 16.15
N ALA A 67 3.92 -9.71 16.78
CA ALA A 67 4.48 -9.46 18.12
C ALA A 67 5.38 -8.22 18.15
N GLN A 68 6.18 -7.98 17.10
CA GLN A 68 7.00 -6.75 17.01
C GLN A 68 6.13 -5.49 16.86
N LEU A 69 5.03 -5.56 16.10
CA LEU A 69 4.08 -4.45 15.99
C LEU A 69 3.38 -4.19 17.32
N GLU A 70 2.91 -5.23 18.00
CA GLU A 70 2.27 -5.13 19.32
C GLU A 70 3.22 -4.55 20.38
N GLU A 71 4.48 -4.97 20.39
CA GLU A 71 5.49 -4.41 21.27
C GLU A 71 5.71 -2.92 20.97
N ALA A 72 5.88 -2.56 19.71
CA ALA A 72 6.10 -1.18 19.29
C ALA A 72 4.89 -0.28 19.57
N SER A 73 3.67 -0.76 19.36
CA SER A 73 2.42 0.00 19.59
C SER A 73 2.04 0.10 21.07
N GLY A 74 2.69 -0.68 21.95
CA GLY A 74 2.26 -0.82 23.35
C GLY A 74 1.01 -1.69 23.53
N GLY A 75 0.78 -2.64 22.63
CA GLY A 75 -0.34 -3.58 22.65
C GLY A 75 -1.61 -3.06 21.98
N VAL A 76 -1.56 -1.88 21.34
CA VAL A 76 -2.71 -1.36 20.60
C VAL A 76 -2.73 -1.98 19.19
N PRO A 77 -3.87 -2.58 18.77
CA PRO A 77 -3.95 -3.22 17.47
C PRO A 77 -3.94 -2.21 16.32
N VAL A 78 -3.27 -2.56 15.23
CA VAL A 78 -3.31 -1.78 13.98
C VAL A 78 -4.72 -1.77 13.40
N THR A 79 -5.25 -0.58 13.14
CA THR A 79 -6.61 -0.37 12.62
C THR A 79 -6.65 0.19 11.20
N LEU A 80 -5.51 0.59 10.65
CA LEU A 80 -5.35 1.04 9.27
C LEU A 80 -3.95 0.67 8.76
N VAL A 81 -3.85 0.18 7.52
CA VAL A 81 -2.54 -0.05 6.88
C VAL A 81 -2.45 0.76 5.59
N VAL A 82 -1.31 1.40 5.36
CA VAL A 82 -0.93 1.97 4.07
C VAL A 82 0.34 1.28 3.57
N VAL A 83 0.43 1.05 2.25
CA VAL A 83 1.52 0.27 1.66
C VAL A 83 2.07 1.01 0.44
N ASP A 84 3.32 1.43 0.53
CA ASP A 84 4.07 2.11 -0.54
C ASP A 84 5.45 1.46 -0.75
N LEU A 85 5.46 0.27 -1.33
CA LEU A 85 6.68 -0.49 -1.56
C LEU A 85 7.28 -0.22 -2.93
N SER A 86 8.61 -0.18 -2.99
CA SER A 86 9.39 -0.08 -4.24
C SER A 86 10.31 -1.28 -4.39
N PHE A 87 10.58 -1.65 -5.65
CA PHE A 87 11.51 -2.73 -6.04
C PHE A 87 11.10 -4.14 -5.60
N ILE A 88 9.86 -4.34 -5.20
CA ILE A 88 9.26 -5.63 -4.87
C ILE A 88 7.83 -5.66 -5.39
N SER A 89 7.39 -6.82 -5.88
CA SER A 89 5.99 -7.04 -6.24
C SER A 89 5.13 -7.20 -5.00
N LEU A 90 3.96 -6.56 -4.97
CA LEU A 90 2.97 -6.72 -3.91
C LEU A 90 2.47 -8.17 -3.81
N THR A 91 2.48 -8.91 -4.93
CA THR A 91 2.10 -10.33 -4.93
C THR A 91 2.99 -11.18 -4.01
N LEU A 92 4.25 -10.82 -3.84
CA LEU A 92 5.19 -11.55 -2.97
C LEU A 92 4.99 -11.28 -1.48
N VAL A 93 4.26 -10.22 -1.13
CA VAL A 93 4.09 -9.77 0.25
C VAL A 93 2.62 -9.69 0.70
N ALA A 94 1.67 -9.93 -0.20
CA ALA A 94 0.23 -9.86 0.08
C ALA A 94 -0.17 -10.71 1.31
N LYS A 95 0.34 -11.94 1.38
CA LYS A 95 0.11 -12.82 2.54
C LYS A 95 0.63 -12.21 3.83
N LYS A 96 1.84 -11.65 3.82
CA LYS A 96 2.44 -10.99 4.98
C LYS A 96 1.62 -9.75 5.41
N LEU A 97 1.19 -8.93 4.46
CA LEU A 97 0.34 -7.76 4.75
C LEU A 97 -0.98 -8.16 5.41
N PHE A 98 -1.60 -9.25 4.95
CA PHE A 98 -2.79 -9.79 5.61
C PHE A 98 -2.49 -10.31 7.01
N GLU A 99 -1.41 -11.07 7.21
CA GLU A 99 -1.01 -11.63 8.51
C GLU A 99 -0.75 -10.55 9.56
N LEU A 100 -0.16 -9.41 9.17
CA LEU A 100 0.16 -8.32 10.11
C LEU A 100 -1.07 -7.58 10.63
N ALA A 101 -2.14 -7.46 9.81
CA ALA A 101 -3.34 -6.73 10.17
C ALA A 101 -4.59 -7.35 9.50
N PRO A 102 -5.03 -8.56 9.92
CA PRO A 102 -6.03 -9.34 9.19
C PRO A 102 -7.44 -8.73 9.20
N THR A 103 -7.71 -7.79 10.10
CA THR A 103 -9.02 -7.13 10.23
C THR A 103 -9.03 -5.68 9.79
N ALA A 104 -7.85 -5.08 9.61
CA ALA A 104 -7.74 -3.68 9.24
C ALA A 104 -7.98 -3.45 7.73
N PRO A 105 -8.65 -2.36 7.34
CA PRO A 105 -8.60 -1.89 5.97
C PRO A 105 -7.18 -1.50 5.59
N GLN A 106 -6.82 -1.71 4.32
CA GLN A 106 -5.50 -1.41 3.81
C GLN A 106 -5.59 -0.56 2.53
N ILE A 107 -4.70 0.41 2.37
CA ILE A 107 -4.54 1.18 1.14
C ILE A 107 -3.21 0.80 0.51
N TRP A 108 -3.26 0.21 -0.67
CA TRP A 108 -2.07 -0.23 -1.40
C TRP A 108 -1.78 0.68 -2.59
N LEU A 109 -0.56 1.19 -2.68
CA LEU A 109 -0.06 1.85 -3.88
C LEU A 109 0.51 0.79 -4.82
N ILE A 110 -0.28 0.42 -5.84
CA ILE A 110 0.12 -0.53 -6.87
C ILE A 110 0.98 0.20 -7.90
N LYS A 111 2.19 -0.27 -8.09
CA LYS A 111 3.19 0.29 -9.00
C LYS A 111 3.46 -0.70 -10.14
N PRO A 112 2.82 -0.56 -11.32
CA PRO A 112 2.96 -1.51 -12.40
C PRO A 112 4.40 -1.83 -12.79
N GLN A 113 5.32 -0.86 -12.66
CA GLN A 113 6.74 -1.04 -12.97
C GLN A 113 7.44 -2.11 -12.10
N PHE A 114 6.87 -2.46 -10.94
CA PHE A 114 7.40 -3.53 -10.08
C PHE A 114 6.59 -4.83 -10.17
N GLU A 115 5.47 -4.81 -10.91
CA GLU A 115 4.59 -5.98 -11.09
C GLU A 115 4.80 -6.66 -12.45
N VAL A 116 5.18 -5.90 -13.48
CA VAL A 116 5.45 -6.44 -14.81
C VAL A 116 6.89 -6.95 -14.94
N GLY A 117 7.12 -7.88 -15.87
CA GLY A 117 8.47 -8.33 -16.21
C GLY A 117 9.30 -7.23 -16.91
N LYS A 118 10.62 -7.35 -16.86
CA LYS A 118 11.55 -6.37 -17.47
C LYS A 118 11.28 -6.08 -18.95
N HIS A 119 10.74 -7.05 -19.69
CA HIS A 119 10.40 -6.92 -21.11
C HIS A 119 9.21 -5.98 -21.38
N SER A 120 8.40 -5.68 -20.37
CA SER A 120 7.26 -4.74 -20.45
C SER A 120 7.62 -3.32 -20.05
N LEU A 121 8.89 -3.08 -19.69
CA LEU A 121 9.41 -1.76 -19.34
C LEU A 121 10.09 -1.10 -20.55
N SER A 122 9.89 0.21 -20.69
CA SER A 122 10.69 1.03 -21.59
C SER A 122 12.16 1.11 -21.11
N ALA A 123 13.04 1.67 -21.92
CA ALA A 123 14.43 1.92 -21.55
C ALA A 123 14.57 2.82 -20.28
N THR A 124 13.54 3.62 -19.98
CA THR A 124 13.48 4.48 -18.79
C THR A 124 12.73 3.84 -17.61
N GLY A 125 12.35 2.55 -17.70
CA GLY A 125 11.64 1.84 -16.65
C GLY A 125 10.14 2.18 -16.56
N VAL A 126 9.54 2.74 -17.63
CA VAL A 126 8.12 3.11 -17.65
C VAL A 126 7.28 2.01 -18.30
N VAL A 127 6.14 1.68 -17.69
CA VAL A 127 5.11 0.81 -18.27
C VAL A 127 4.19 1.67 -19.14
N SER A 128 4.51 1.81 -20.41
CA SER A 128 3.73 2.61 -21.36
C SER A 128 2.44 1.92 -21.82
N SER A 129 2.44 0.58 -21.88
CA SER A 129 1.28 -0.20 -22.33
C SER A 129 0.15 -0.14 -21.29
N HIS A 130 -1.01 0.34 -21.74
CA HIS A 130 -2.24 0.34 -20.95
C HIS A 130 -2.67 -1.08 -20.54
N ALA A 131 -2.57 -2.03 -21.48
CA ALA A 131 -2.88 -3.43 -21.21
C ALA A 131 -1.97 -4.05 -20.14
N GLU A 132 -0.66 -3.71 -20.17
CA GLU A 132 0.28 -4.18 -19.15
C GLU A 132 0.01 -3.57 -17.78
N ARG A 133 -0.37 -2.29 -17.70
CA ARG A 133 -0.78 -1.68 -16.44
C ARG A 133 -2.04 -2.34 -15.86
N LYS A 134 -3.04 -2.60 -16.72
CA LYS A 134 -4.26 -3.32 -16.32
C LYS A 134 -3.92 -4.71 -15.78
N ARG A 135 -3.13 -5.49 -16.53
CA ARG A 135 -2.68 -6.81 -16.12
C ARG A 135 -1.95 -6.80 -14.77
N ALA A 136 -1.06 -5.81 -14.55
CA ALA A 136 -0.36 -5.66 -13.29
C ALA A 136 -1.31 -5.45 -12.11
N VAL A 137 -2.31 -4.59 -12.29
CA VAL A 137 -3.34 -4.34 -11.25
C VAL A 137 -4.14 -5.61 -11.01
N GLU A 138 -4.64 -6.28 -12.04
CA GLU A 138 -5.42 -7.53 -11.92
C GLU A 138 -4.64 -8.60 -11.16
N GLN A 139 -3.35 -8.78 -11.49
CA GLN A 139 -2.49 -9.76 -10.83
C GLN A 139 -2.34 -9.48 -9.32
N VAL A 140 -2.17 -8.23 -8.93
CA VAL A 140 -2.08 -7.84 -7.51
C VAL A 140 -3.40 -8.08 -6.79
N LEU A 141 -4.54 -7.72 -7.40
CA LEU A 141 -5.85 -7.93 -6.80
C LEU A 141 -6.21 -9.43 -6.68
N ASP A 142 -5.82 -10.24 -7.67
CA ASP A 142 -6.02 -11.70 -7.62
C ASP A 142 -5.23 -12.33 -6.47
N GLU A 143 -3.96 -11.91 -6.28
CA GLU A 143 -3.16 -12.40 -5.16
C GLU A 143 -3.72 -11.93 -3.81
N ALA A 144 -4.11 -10.67 -3.69
CA ALA A 144 -4.73 -10.14 -2.47
C ALA A 144 -6.00 -10.93 -2.11
N ARG A 145 -6.86 -11.22 -3.10
CA ARG A 145 -8.06 -12.02 -2.92
C ARG A 145 -7.74 -13.46 -2.46
N SER A 146 -6.67 -14.05 -2.96
CA SER A 146 -6.25 -15.41 -2.60
C SER A 146 -5.91 -15.54 -1.11
N VAL A 147 -5.45 -14.45 -0.49
CA VAL A 147 -5.08 -14.39 0.93
C VAL A 147 -6.18 -13.81 1.82
N GLY A 148 -7.33 -13.41 1.26
CA GLY A 148 -8.50 -12.94 2.03
C GLY A 148 -8.67 -11.42 2.07
N LEU A 149 -7.97 -10.66 1.23
CA LEU A 149 -8.16 -9.21 1.04
C LEU A 149 -8.89 -8.93 -0.27
N TYR A 150 -9.96 -8.16 -0.21
CA TYR A 150 -10.84 -7.86 -1.34
C TYR A 150 -10.80 -6.37 -1.67
N CYS A 151 -10.64 -6.04 -2.95
CA CYS A 151 -10.65 -4.67 -3.41
C CYS A 151 -12.06 -4.07 -3.33
N LYS A 152 -12.17 -2.95 -2.62
CA LYS A 152 -13.42 -2.17 -2.44
C LYS A 152 -13.41 -0.84 -3.20
N GLY A 153 -12.26 -0.44 -3.68
CA GLY A 153 -12.10 0.78 -4.47
C GLY A 153 -10.76 0.80 -5.17
N LEU A 154 -10.74 1.34 -6.37
CA LEU A 154 -9.54 1.44 -7.20
C LEU A 154 -9.56 2.77 -7.95
N THR A 155 -8.45 3.50 -7.93
CA THR A 155 -8.30 4.75 -8.65
C THR A 155 -6.87 4.96 -9.11
N GLU A 156 -6.67 5.78 -10.13
CA GLU A 156 -5.33 6.25 -10.46
C GLU A 156 -4.77 7.12 -9.34
N SER A 157 -3.49 6.96 -9.06
CA SER A 157 -2.77 7.92 -8.21
C SER A 157 -2.76 9.28 -8.90
N PRO A 158 -3.10 10.37 -8.20
CA PRO A 158 -3.01 11.73 -8.74
C PRO A 158 -1.56 12.17 -8.94
N ILE A 159 -0.63 11.50 -8.27
CA ILE A 159 0.81 11.71 -8.39
C ILE A 159 1.39 10.55 -9.18
N LYS A 160 2.17 10.87 -10.21
CA LYS A 160 2.89 9.85 -10.98
C LYS A 160 4.17 9.45 -10.25
N GLY A 161 4.50 8.18 -10.35
CA GLY A 161 5.75 7.64 -9.84
C GLY A 161 6.97 8.04 -10.69
N THR A 162 8.12 7.51 -10.32
CA THR A 162 9.40 7.79 -10.98
C THR A 162 9.30 7.65 -12.50
N ASN A 163 9.92 8.59 -13.21
CA ASN A 163 9.92 8.68 -14.66
C ASN A 163 8.53 8.83 -15.31
N GLY A 164 7.50 9.17 -14.53
CA GLY A 164 6.14 9.37 -15.02
C GLY A 164 5.28 8.10 -15.07
N ASN A 165 5.66 7.04 -14.37
CA ASN A 165 4.84 5.83 -14.23
C ASN A 165 3.47 6.16 -13.64
N GLN A 166 2.40 5.64 -14.27
CA GLN A 166 1.08 5.69 -13.68
C GLN A 166 0.96 4.61 -12.63
N GLU A 167 0.60 5.01 -11.41
CA GLU A 167 0.40 4.15 -10.26
C GLU A 167 -1.07 4.17 -9.84
N TYR A 168 -1.49 3.21 -9.02
CA TYR A 168 -2.90 3.03 -8.66
C TYR A 168 -3.05 2.83 -7.16
N LEU A 169 -4.09 3.46 -6.58
CA LEU A 169 -4.47 3.28 -5.19
C LEU A 169 -5.63 2.28 -5.11
N ALA A 170 -5.43 1.21 -4.35
CA ALA A 170 -6.43 0.19 -4.10
C ALA A 170 -6.82 0.17 -2.61
N LEU A 171 -8.11 0.29 -2.32
CA LEU A 171 -8.66 0.04 -0.98
C LEU A 171 -8.96 -1.44 -0.83
N MET A 172 -8.25 -2.08 0.07
CA MET A 172 -8.38 -3.50 0.37
C MET A 172 -9.05 -3.71 1.73
N LYS A 173 -9.99 -4.65 1.82
CA LYS A 173 -10.66 -5.03 3.07
C LYS A 173 -10.82 -6.55 3.18
N PRO A 174 -10.89 -7.10 4.40
CA PRO A 174 -11.07 -8.55 4.61
C PRO A 174 -12.49 -9.04 4.28
N GLU A 175 -13.49 -8.14 4.20
CA GLU A 175 -14.85 -8.52 3.86
C GLU A 175 -14.98 -8.87 2.38
N LYS A 176 -15.52 -10.03 2.06
CA LYS A 176 -15.77 -10.44 0.67
C LYS A 176 -16.57 -9.38 -0.09
N SER A 177 -16.17 -9.16 -1.33
CA SER A 177 -16.95 -8.40 -2.30
C SER A 177 -18.00 -9.30 -2.96
N GLU A 178 -19.06 -8.69 -3.50
CA GLU A 178 -19.98 -9.43 -4.38
C GLU A 178 -19.25 -10.01 -5.59
N TYR A 179 -19.75 -11.11 -6.11
CA TYR A 179 -19.17 -11.77 -7.27
C TYR A 179 -19.07 -10.80 -8.46
N GLY A 180 -17.89 -10.70 -9.05
CA GLY A 180 -17.65 -9.83 -10.21
C GLY A 180 -17.40 -8.35 -9.86
N PHE A 181 -17.57 -7.91 -8.61
CA PHE A 181 -17.39 -6.52 -8.23
C PHE A 181 -15.97 -5.98 -8.54
N GLU A 182 -14.93 -6.73 -8.19
CA GLU A 182 -13.54 -6.32 -8.45
C GLU A 182 -13.25 -6.19 -9.95
N ALA A 183 -13.75 -7.14 -10.77
CA ALA A 183 -13.62 -7.06 -12.21
C ALA A 183 -14.33 -5.81 -12.77
N GLN A 184 -15.50 -5.47 -12.25
CA GLN A 184 -16.25 -4.27 -12.69
C GLN A 184 -15.50 -2.98 -12.39
N ILE A 185 -14.87 -2.83 -11.20
CA ILE A 185 -14.11 -1.61 -10.87
C ILE A 185 -12.83 -1.51 -11.71
N VAL A 186 -12.16 -2.62 -12.00
CA VAL A 186 -10.99 -2.64 -12.90
C VAL A 186 -11.43 -2.25 -14.32
N GLU A 187 -12.46 -2.90 -14.89
CA GLU A 187 -12.96 -2.55 -16.21
C GLU A 187 -13.38 -1.08 -16.32
N LYS A 188 -14.08 -0.55 -15.32
CA LYS A 188 -14.48 0.85 -15.26
C LYS A 188 -13.28 1.79 -15.29
N LEU A 189 -12.25 1.51 -14.49
CA LEU A 189 -11.04 2.34 -14.42
C LEU A 189 -10.31 2.35 -15.76
N PHE A 190 -10.16 1.19 -16.37
CA PHE A 190 -9.38 1.03 -17.61
C PHE A 190 -10.19 1.25 -18.91
N ALA A 191 -11.52 1.43 -18.86
CA ALA A 191 -12.34 1.71 -20.03
C ALA A 191 -12.15 3.12 -20.60
N HIS A 192 -11.75 4.11 -19.78
CA HIS A 192 -11.68 5.52 -20.16
C HIS A 192 -10.40 5.95 -20.87
N HIS A 193 -9.47 5.04 -21.13
CA HIS A 193 -8.16 5.32 -21.74
C HIS A 193 -7.99 4.65 -23.11
N LYS A 194 -9.03 4.75 -23.98
CA LYS A 194 -8.91 4.38 -25.40
C LYS A 194 -8.41 5.53 -26.24
#